data_f52efee127499819be7851483ca211a3
#
_entry.id   f52efee127499819be7851483ca211a3
#
_cell.length_a   1.000
_cell.length_b   1.000
_cell.length_c   1.000
_cell.angle_alpha   90.00
_cell.angle_beta   90.00
_cell.angle_gamma   90.00
#
_symmetry.space_group_name_H-M   'P 1'
#
loop_
_entity.id
_entity.type
_entity.pdbx_description
1 polymer ?
#
loop_
_entity_poly.entity_id
_entity_poly.type
_entity_poly.pdbx_seq_one_letter_code
_entity_poly.pdbx_strand_id
1 'polypeptide(L)'
;MSDQAHPILGFLQRFYLVVLTVLSVCSLQAELVQTPEMAAQTRWAVGTVQSQHYLRDQIHNLDGKAVIEAYIESFDYRHMFFNREEIDRFLFRFGTAVEAFLTKGNLYAAFEIYDAYKQQFTQRTEWINEWIERDFTFISKTNFMPDRSKSDWPSDEAVASRLWEQRIEYELLNELLSLASDAPLSTETSTSE
;
A
#
# COMPACT_ATOMS: atom_id res chain seq x y z
N MET A 1 40.82 -46.92 -18.11
CA MET A 1 41.03 -45.55 -17.61
C MET A 1 39.67 -44.97 -17.36
N SER A 2 39.34 -44.79 -16.11
CA SER A 2 38.02 -44.60 -15.56
C SER A 2 37.52 -43.18 -15.77
N ASP A 3 36.33 -43.11 -16.37
CA ASP A 3 35.51 -41.93 -16.48
C ASP A 3 34.78 -41.68 -15.15
N GLN A 4 35.36 -40.87 -14.27
CA GLN A 4 34.73 -40.41 -13.04
C GLN A 4 33.99 -39.10 -13.35
N ALA A 5 32.81 -39.21 -13.94
CA ALA A 5 31.91 -38.08 -14.06
C ALA A 5 31.52 -37.60 -12.64
N HIS A 6 31.94 -36.38 -12.30
CA HIS A 6 31.77 -35.82 -10.97
C HIS A 6 30.28 -35.65 -10.61
N PRO A 7 29.74 -36.31 -9.59
CA PRO A 7 28.33 -36.23 -9.17
C PRO A 7 27.93 -34.82 -8.71
N ILE A 8 28.91 -34.00 -8.36
CA ILE A 8 28.72 -32.60 -7.95
C ILE A 8 28.21 -31.72 -9.08
N LEU A 9 28.66 -31.94 -10.33
CA LEU A 9 28.25 -31.16 -11.48
C LEU A 9 26.74 -31.36 -11.82
N GLY A 10 26.27 -32.59 -11.69
CA GLY A 10 24.85 -32.93 -11.90
C GLY A 10 23.94 -32.37 -10.80
N PHE A 11 24.42 -32.30 -9.56
CA PHE A 11 23.67 -31.68 -8.46
C PHE A 11 23.56 -30.17 -8.61
N LEU A 12 24.63 -29.48 -8.97
CA LEU A 12 24.64 -28.01 -9.24
C LEU A 12 23.74 -27.66 -10.41
N GLN A 13 23.74 -28.47 -11.48
CA GLN A 13 22.89 -28.24 -12.64
C GLN A 13 21.40 -28.40 -12.33
N ARG A 14 21.04 -29.40 -11.51
CA ARG A 14 19.66 -29.60 -11.05
C ARG A 14 19.21 -28.49 -10.07
N PHE A 15 20.09 -28.07 -9.19
CA PHE A 15 19.83 -26.97 -8.28
C PHE A 15 19.60 -25.63 -9.03
N TYR A 16 20.44 -25.37 -10.04
CA TYR A 16 20.29 -24.18 -10.89
C TYR A 16 18.98 -24.20 -11.69
N LEU A 17 18.56 -25.34 -12.23
CA LEU A 17 17.28 -25.50 -12.92
C LEU A 17 16.08 -25.28 -11.97
N VAL A 18 16.13 -25.79 -10.75
CA VAL A 18 15.06 -25.58 -9.75
C VAL A 18 14.99 -24.13 -9.34
N VAL A 19 16.11 -23.46 -9.11
CA VAL A 19 16.15 -22.02 -8.77
C VAL A 19 15.62 -21.19 -9.94
N LEU A 20 15.97 -21.55 -11.19
CA LEU A 20 15.49 -20.82 -12.39
C LEU A 20 13.98 -21.01 -12.59
N THR A 21 13.44 -22.19 -12.30
CA THR A 21 11.98 -22.43 -12.37
C THR A 21 11.21 -21.71 -11.26
N VAL A 22 11.76 -21.65 -10.04
CA VAL A 22 11.15 -20.92 -8.93
C VAL A 22 11.16 -19.41 -9.19
N LEU A 23 12.25 -18.86 -9.74
CA LEU A 23 12.33 -17.46 -10.14
C LEU A 23 11.36 -17.11 -11.30
N SER A 24 11.11 -18.06 -12.22
CA SER A 24 10.17 -17.85 -13.33
C SER A 24 8.70 -17.82 -12.89
N VAL A 25 8.35 -18.47 -11.77
CA VAL A 25 6.97 -18.51 -11.25
C VAL A 25 6.63 -17.23 -10.45
N CYS A 26 7.63 -16.53 -9.91
CA CYS A 26 7.43 -15.29 -9.15
C CYS A 26 7.01 -14.07 -10.01
N SER A 27 7.03 -14.19 -11.33
CA SER A 27 6.72 -13.06 -12.24
C SER A 27 5.29 -13.05 -12.78
N LEU A 28 4.39 -13.94 -12.34
CA LEU A 28 2.96 -13.85 -12.65
C LEU A 28 2.29 -12.83 -11.71
N GLN A 29 2.62 -11.56 -11.89
CA GLN A 29 1.75 -10.50 -11.40
C GLN A 29 0.51 -10.53 -12.31
N ALA A 30 -0.58 -11.11 -11.82
CA ALA A 30 -1.85 -11.05 -12.52
C ALA A 30 -2.25 -9.57 -12.66
N GLU A 31 -2.19 -9.06 -13.88
CA GLU A 31 -2.70 -7.74 -14.20
C GLU A 31 -4.20 -7.74 -13.85
N LEU A 32 -4.61 -6.79 -13.03
CA LEU A 32 -6.01 -6.65 -12.63
C LEU A 32 -6.77 -6.08 -13.82
N VAL A 33 -7.51 -6.94 -14.53
CA VAL A 33 -8.31 -6.54 -15.69
C VAL A 33 -9.79 -6.62 -15.35
N GLN A 34 -10.53 -5.59 -15.74
CA GLN A 34 -11.99 -5.60 -15.57
C GLN A 34 -12.63 -6.75 -16.32
N THR A 35 -13.44 -7.56 -15.61
CA THR A 35 -14.22 -8.63 -16.22
C THR A 35 -15.62 -8.16 -16.64
N PRO A 36 -16.29 -8.86 -17.58
CA PRO A 36 -17.67 -8.58 -17.94
C PRO A 36 -18.65 -8.68 -16.76
N GLU A 37 -18.38 -9.57 -15.81
CA GLU A 37 -19.14 -9.74 -14.58
C GLU A 37 -19.03 -8.52 -13.67
N MET A 38 -17.84 -8.00 -13.46
CA MET A 38 -17.61 -6.76 -12.72
C MET A 38 -18.38 -5.59 -13.34
N ALA A 39 -18.33 -5.47 -14.66
CA ALA A 39 -19.10 -4.45 -15.38
C ALA A 39 -20.62 -4.61 -15.19
N ALA A 40 -21.13 -5.85 -15.23
CA ALA A 40 -22.55 -6.15 -15.02
C ALA A 40 -22.98 -5.84 -13.57
N GLN A 41 -22.17 -6.24 -12.58
CA GLN A 41 -22.41 -5.95 -11.17
C GLN A 41 -22.41 -4.44 -10.89
N THR A 42 -21.48 -3.69 -11.47
CA THR A 42 -21.43 -2.24 -11.34
C THR A 42 -22.69 -1.59 -11.89
N ARG A 43 -23.12 -1.96 -13.11
CA ARG A 43 -24.37 -1.43 -13.68
C ARG A 43 -25.59 -1.78 -12.84
N TRP A 44 -25.66 -3.01 -12.33
CA TRP A 44 -26.74 -3.43 -11.45
C TRP A 44 -26.77 -2.62 -10.16
N ALA A 45 -25.63 -2.44 -9.49
CA ALA A 45 -25.51 -1.65 -8.26
C ALA A 45 -25.93 -0.19 -8.49
N VAL A 46 -25.41 0.43 -9.53
CA VAL A 46 -25.77 1.82 -9.90
C VAL A 46 -27.27 1.93 -10.20
N GLY A 47 -27.83 1.02 -11.02
CA GLY A 47 -29.25 0.99 -11.34
C GLY A 47 -30.13 0.78 -10.11
N THR A 48 -29.70 -0.04 -9.15
CA THR A 48 -30.41 -0.26 -7.88
C THR A 48 -30.43 1.04 -7.05
N VAL A 49 -29.28 1.70 -6.91
CA VAL A 49 -29.21 2.98 -6.18
C VAL A 49 -30.09 4.05 -6.87
N GLN A 50 -30.04 4.16 -8.20
CA GLN A 50 -30.86 5.12 -8.97
C GLN A 50 -32.37 4.85 -8.85
N SER A 51 -32.80 3.58 -8.74
CA SER A 51 -34.21 3.22 -8.71
C SER A 51 -34.81 3.13 -7.30
N GLN A 52 -34.03 2.72 -6.31
CA GLN A 52 -34.52 2.34 -4.97
C GLN A 52 -34.00 3.22 -3.83
N HIS A 53 -32.91 3.98 -4.07
CA HIS A 53 -32.37 4.84 -3.02
C HIS A 53 -33.29 6.03 -2.78
N TYR A 54 -33.53 6.33 -1.52
CA TYR A 54 -34.40 7.45 -1.10
C TYR A 54 -33.92 8.81 -1.65
N LEU A 55 -32.59 8.98 -1.90
CA LEU A 55 -31.97 10.16 -2.52
C LEU A 55 -31.66 9.96 -4.01
N ARG A 56 -32.46 9.16 -4.72
CA ARG A 56 -32.23 8.79 -6.12
C ARG A 56 -31.97 9.96 -7.06
N ASP A 57 -32.64 11.10 -6.82
CA ASP A 57 -32.46 12.30 -7.64
C ASP A 57 -31.10 12.99 -7.46
N GLN A 58 -30.35 12.64 -6.41
CA GLN A 58 -29.01 13.18 -6.16
C GLN A 58 -27.91 12.43 -6.90
N ILE A 59 -28.15 11.23 -7.43
CA ILE A 59 -27.16 10.48 -8.21
C ILE A 59 -26.84 11.19 -9.53
N HIS A 60 -27.80 11.91 -10.10
CA HIS A 60 -27.54 12.75 -11.27
C HIS A 60 -26.74 14.03 -10.96
N ASN A 61 -26.48 14.30 -9.68
CA ASN A 61 -25.65 15.40 -9.19
C ASN A 61 -24.50 14.90 -8.32
N LEU A 62 -24.02 13.68 -8.57
CA LEU A 62 -22.86 13.14 -7.85
C LEU A 62 -21.66 14.09 -8.03
N ASP A 63 -21.11 14.51 -6.90
CA ASP A 63 -19.78 15.12 -6.92
C ASP A 63 -18.77 14.01 -7.23
N GLY A 64 -18.44 13.90 -8.50
CA GLY A 64 -17.52 12.86 -8.96
C GLY A 64 -16.11 12.97 -8.35
N LYS A 65 -15.71 14.17 -7.91
CA LYS A 65 -14.45 14.34 -7.18
C LYS A 65 -14.54 13.69 -5.81
N ALA A 66 -15.63 13.93 -5.07
CA ALA A 66 -15.88 13.30 -3.79
C ALA A 66 -15.94 11.75 -3.90
N VAL A 67 -16.48 11.20 -5.00
CA VAL A 67 -16.47 9.75 -5.26
C VAL A 67 -15.05 9.23 -5.43
N ILE A 68 -14.21 9.93 -6.19
CA ILE A 68 -12.80 9.54 -6.39
C ILE A 68 -12.01 9.65 -5.09
N GLU A 69 -12.19 10.73 -4.32
CA GLU A 69 -11.55 10.90 -3.01
C GLU A 69 -11.94 9.77 -2.05
N ALA A 70 -13.23 9.49 -1.90
CA ALA A 70 -13.73 8.41 -1.05
C ALA A 70 -13.19 7.03 -1.48
N TYR A 71 -13.04 6.81 -2.79
CA TYR A 71 -12.41 5.58 -3.29
C TYR A 71 -10.94 5.50 -2.88
N ILE A 72 -10.17 6.56 -3.04
CA ILE A 72 -8.76 6.61 -2.62
C ILE A 72 -8.64 6.41 -1.10
N GLU A 73 -9.46 7.08 -0.31
CA GLU A 73 -9.48 6.95 1.15
C GLU A 73 -9.80 5.54 1.62
N SER A 74 -10.50 4.72 0.82
CA SER A 74 -10.82 3.34 1.18
C SER A 74 -9.57 2.45 1.39
N PHE A 75 -8.43 2.81 0.81
CA PHE A 75 -7.15 2.09 0.97
C PHE A 75 -5.99 2.99 1.43
N ASP A 76 -6.06 4.31 1.25
CA ASP A 76 -5.08 5.28 1.79
C ASP A 76 -5.71 6.21 2.85
N TYR A 77 -6.53 5.66 3.76
CA TYR A 77 -7.26 6.44 4.77
C TYR A 77 -6.38 7.25 5.72
N ARG A 78 -5.08 6.95 5.82
CA ARG A 78 -4.10 7.71 6.60
C ARG A 78 -3.33 8.74 5.78
N HIS A 79 -3.62 8.87 4.51
CA HIS A 79 -3.00 9.82 3.58
C HIS A 79 -1.48 9.71 3.59
N MET A 80 -0.96 8.51 3.39
CA MET A 80 0.46 8.21 3.47
C MET A 80 1.10 7.71 2.18
N PHE A 81 0.32 7.13 1.28
CA PHE A 81 0.85 6.55 0.05
C PHE A 81 0.85 7.54 -1.10
N PHE A 82 -0.19 8.33 -1.25
CA PHE A 82 -0.25 9.37 -2.26
C PHE A 82 0.21 10.74 -1.73
N ASN A 83 0.58 11.62 -2.64
CA ASN A 83 0.77 13.04 -2.38
C ASN A 83 -0.35 13.88 -3.03
N ARG A 84 -0.43 15.16 -2.67
CA ARG A 84 -1.49 16.05 -3.15
C ARG A 84 -1.50 16.21 -4.67
N GLU A 85 -0.35 16.24 -5.31
CA GLU A 85 -0.25 16.35 -6.77
C GLU A 85 -0.86 15.14 -7.48
N GLU A 86 -0.69 13.94 -6.93
CA GLU A 86 -1.28 12.72 -7.48
C GLU A 86 -2.80 12.70 -7.30
N ILE A 87 -3.28 13.08 -6.12
CA ILE A 87 -4.72 13.23 -5.86
C ILE A 87 -5.34 14.21 -6.83
N ASP A 88 -4.79 15.43 -6.96
CA ASP A 88 -5.31 16.46 -7.86
C ASP A 88 -5.34 15.99 -9.32
N ARG A 89 -4.35 15.21 -9.74
CA ARG A 89 -4.29 14.60 -11.08
C ARG A 89 -5.43 13.60 -11.30
N PHE A 90 -5.74 12.74 -10.31
CA PHE A 90 -6.87 11.82 -10.38
C PHE A 90 -8.21 12.56 -10.41
N LEU A 91 -8.37 13.57 -9.56
CA LEU A 91 -9.57 14.39 -9.52
C LEU A 91 -9.80 15.16 -10.83
N PHE A 92 -8.75 15.69 -11.42
CA PHE A 92 -8.81 16.36 -12.73
C PHE A 92 -9.18 15.38 -13.84
N ARG A 93 -8.55 14.19 -13.87
CA ARG A 93 -8.72 13.21 -14.95
C ARG A 93 -10.07 12.49 -14.89
N PHE A 94 -10.56 12.18 -13.70
CA PHE A 94 -11.70 11.28 -13.52
C PHE A 94 -12.93 11.93 -12.88
N GLY A 95 -12.76 13.02 -12.13
CA GLY A 95 -13.84 13.59 -11.33
C GLY A 95 -15.11 13.94 -12.12
N THR A 96 -14.98 14.45 -13.34
CA THR A 96 -16.13 14.77 -14.20
C THR A 96 -16.67 13.57 -14.99
N ALA A 97 -15.89 12.50 -15.13
CA ALA A 97 -16.23 11.34 -15.98
C ALA A 97 -16.74 10.14 -15.18
N VAL A 98 -16.56 10.10 -13.87
CA VAL A 98 -16.81 8.93 -13.02
C VAL A 98 -18.27 8.49 -13.07
N GLU A 99 -19.23 9.41 -13.08
CA GLU A 99 -20.66 9.07 -13.19
C GLU A 99 -20.96 8.32 -14.50
N ALA A 100 -20.46 8.84 -15.63
CA ALA A 100 -20.63 8.19 -16.94
C ALA A 100 -19.92 6.83 -17.00
N PHE A 101 -18.78 6.68 -16.34
CA PHE A 101 -18.07 5.40 -16.24
C PHE A 101 -18.88 4.37 -15.43
N LEU A 102 -19.33 4.72 -14.24
CA LEU A 102 -20.11 3.85 -13.37
C LEU A 102 -21.42 3.41 -14.01
N THR A 103 -22.15 4.33 -14.64
CA THR A 103 -23.42 4.03 -15.35
C THR A 103 -23.21 3.00 -16.47
N LYS A 104 -22.08 3.05 -17.17
CA LYS A 104 -21.70 2.08 -18.20
C LYS A 104 -21.08 0.81 -17.66
N GLY A 105 -20.85 0.73 -16.36
CA GLY A 105 -20.12 -0.39 -15.72
C GLY A 105 -18.64 -0.37 -16.06
N ASN A 106 -18.06 0.79 -16.38
CA ASN A 106 -16.65 0.96 -16.65
C ASN A 106 -15.90 1.32 -15.36
N LEU A 107 -15.00 0.45 -14.94
CA LEU A 107 -14.18 0.62 -13.72
C LEU A 107 -12.76 1.13 -14.03
N TYR A 108 -12.53 1.67 -15.22
CA TYR A 108 -11.21 2.12 -15.67
C TYR A 108 -10.53 3.07 -14.66
N ALA A 109 -11.26 4.07 -14.16
CA ALA A 109 -10.72 5.00 -13.16
C ALA A 109 -10.29 4.29 -11.86
N ALA A 110 -11.09 3.32 -11.39
CA ALA A 110 -10.77 2.57 -10.18
C ALA A 110 -9.51 1.70 -10.37
N PHE A 111 -9.38 1.05 -11.52
CA PHE A 111 -8.19 0.23 -11.83
C PHE A 111 -6.92 1.10 -11.95
N GLU A 112 -6.98 2.22 -12.66
CA GLU A 112 -5.85 3.15 -12.79
C GLU A 112 -5.36 3.68 -11.45
N ILE A 113 -6.28 4.09 -10.58
CA ILE A 113 -5.96 4.60 -9.24
C ILE A 113 -5.38 3.49 -8.38
N TYR A 114 -5.98 2.30 -8.41
CA TYR A 114 -5.49 1.17 -7.63
C TYR A 114 -4.13 0.66 -8.09
N ASP A 115 -3.86 0.66 -9.40
CA ASP A 115 -2.55 0.30 -9.94
C ASP A 115 -1.48 1.31 -9.50
N ALA A 116 -1.79 2.60 -9.51
CA ALA A 116 -0.91 3.62 -8.96
C ALA A 116 -0.66 3.38 -7.45
N TYR A 117 -1.69 3.05 -6.67
CA TYR A 117 -1.53 2.68 -5.26
C TYR A 117 -0.60 1.47 -5.07
N LYS A 118 -0.77 0.41 -5.85
CA LYS A 118 0.11 -0.77 -5.80
C LYS A 118 1.57 -0.40 -6.07
N GLN A 119 1.81 0.48 -7.04
CA GLN A 119 3.16 0.96 -7.36
C GLN A 119 3.75 1.74 -6.18
N GLN A 120 3.00 2.68 -5.61
CA GLN A 120 3.43 3.43 -4.41
C GLN A 120 3.69 2.49 -3.22
N PHE A 121 2.82 1.53 -2.99
CA PHE A 121 2.98 0.53 -1.94
C PHE A 121 4.26 -0.29 -2.12
N THR A 122 4.52 -0.78 -3.32
CA THR A 122 5.71 -1.57 -3.62
C THR A 122 6.99 -0.74 -3.43
N GLN A 123 7.05 0.45 -4.03
CA GLN A 123 8.20 1.36 -3.90
C GLN A 123 8.46 1.74 -2.44
N ARG A 124 7.40 2.00 -1.68
CA ARG A 124 7.52 2.34 -0.28
C ARG A 124 8.00 1.16 0.58
N THR A 125 7.55 -0.05 0.27
CA THR A 125 8.00 -1.28 0.95
C THR A 125 9.48 -1.55 0.69
N GLU A 126 9.94 -1.40 -0.54
CA GLU A 126 11.35 -1.53 -0.92
C GLU A 126 12.19 -0.48 -0.18
N TRP A 127 11.77 0.78 -0.20
CA TRP A 127 12.44 1.86 0.50
C TRP A 127 12.49 1.64 2.03
N ILE A 128 11.41 1.14 2.65
CA ILE A 128 11.38 0.80 4.08
C ILE A 128 12.41 -0.29 4.39
N ASN A 129 12.48 -1.35 3.59
CA ASN A 129 13.42 -2.45 3.81
C ASN A 129 14.88 -1.96 3.76
N GLU A 130 15.22 -1.04 2.87
CA GLU A 130 16.54 -0.43 2.83
C GLU A 130 16.78 0.51 4.02
N TRP A 131 15.74 1.22 4.44
CA TRP A 131 15.84 2.25 5.46
C TRP A 131 15.99 1.67 6.87
N ILE A 132 15.34 0.55 7.19
CA ILE A 132 15.42 -0.11 8.51
C ILE A 132 16.77 -0.76 8.80
N GLU A 133 17.62 -0.94 7.80
CA GLU A 133 18.99 -1.46 7.98
C GLU A 133 19.99 -0.38 8.51
N ARG A 134 19.53 0.86 8.67
CA ARG A 134 20.37 1.97 9.16
C ARG A 134 20.40 2.00 10.68
N ASP A 135 21.45 2.64 11.20
CA ASP A 135 21.53 2.92 12.65
C ASP A 135 20.54 4.04 13.04
N PHE A 136 19.74 3.77 14.07
CA PHE A 136 18.77 4.74 14.61
C PHE A 136 19.28 5.37 15.90
N THR A 137 19.21 6.68 16.01
CA THR A 137 19.67 7.42 17.18
C THR A 137 18.53 7.94 18.07
N PHE A 138 17.30 7.96 17.57
CA PHE A 138 16.08 8.42 18.28
C PHE A 138 16.22 9.79 18.99
N ILE A 139 17.07 10.67 18.47
CA ILE A 139 17.31 12.02 19.04
C ILE A 139 16.43 13.10 18.41
N SER A 140 15.60 12.73 17.46
CA SER A 140 14.68 13.64 16.78
C SER A 140 13.67 14.22 17.78
N LYS A 141 13.50 15.55 17.77
CA LYS A 141 12.46 16.24 18.54
C LYS A 141 11.16 16.43 17.75
N THR A 142 10.98 15.69 16.66
CA THR A 142 9.78 15.78 15.82
C THR A 142 8.65 14.98 16.45
N ASN A 143 7.45 15.57 16.47
CA ASN A 143 6.25 14.87 16.89
C ASN A 143 5.64 14.16 15.67
N PHE A 144 5.46 12.86 15.77
CA PHE A 144 4.69 12.08 14.81
C PHE A 144 3.26 11.89 15.32
N MET A 145 2.28 12.10 14.45
CA MET A 145 0.87 11.84 14.73
C MET A 145 0.48 10.50 14.07
N PRO A 146 0.25 9.41 14.85
CA PRO A 146 -0.03 8.09 14.27
C PRO A 146 -1.36 8.01 13.53
N ASP A 147 -2.38 8.72 14.02
CA ASP A 147 -3.67 8.84 13.34
C ASP A 147 -3.68 10.07 12.45
N ARG A 148 -3.56 9.82 11.14
CA ARG A 148 -3.56 10.84 10.10
C ARG A 148 -4.86 10.90 9.30
N SER A 149 -5.90 10.18 9.71
CA SER A 149 -7.19 10.10 8.99
C SER A 149 -7.86 11.45 8.75
N LYS A 150 -7.47 12.50 9.51
CA LYS A 150 -7.97 13.87 9.36
C LYS A 150 -6.90 14.86 8.86
N SER A 151 -5.73 14.37 8.50
CA SER A 151 -4.65 15.20 7.96
C SER A 151 -4.75 15.27 6.44
N ASP A 152 -4.26 16.33 5.84
CA ASP A 152 -4.12 16.39 4.38
C ASP A 152 -3.08 15.40 3.87
N TRP A 153 -3.18 15.04 2.58
CA TRP A 153 -2.11 14.34 1.88
C TRP A 153 -0.83 15.18 1.89
N PRO A 154 0.36 14.54 1.97
CA PRO A 154 1.63 15.24 1.82
C PRO A 154 1.63 16.09 0.55
N SER A 155 2.21 17.30 0.62
CA SER A 155 2.23 18.22 -0.54
C SER A 155 2.99 17.62 -1.73
N ASP A 156 4.06 16.89 -1.45
CA ASP A 156 4.98 16.36 -2.43
C ASP A 156 5.70 15.10 -1.90
N GLU A 157 6.51 14.45 -2.75
CA GLU A 157 7.25 13.23 -2.40
C GLU A 157 8.29 13.46 -1.28
N ALA A 158 8.90 14.64 -1.19
CA ALA A 158 9.87 14.91 -0.13
C ALA A 158 9.20 15.01 1.25
N VAL A 159 7.99 15.57 1.31
CA VAL A 159 7.18 15.59 2.53
C VAL A 159 6.68 14.19 2.86
N ALA A 160 6.24 13.42 1.87
CA ALA A 160 5.82 12.04 2.04
C ALA A 160 6.95 11.16 2.60
N SER A 161 8.15 11.26 2.06
CA SER A 161 9.31 10.49 2.52
C SER A 161 9.67 10.82 3.98
N ARG A 162 9.71 12.10 4.36
CA ARG A 162 9.94 12.49 5.76
C ARG A 162 8.85 11.98 6.71
N LEU A 163 7.61 11.95 6.26
CA LEU A 163 6.50 11.41 7.03
C LEU A 163 6.67 9.90 7.28
N TRP A 164 7.14 9.16 6.29
CA TRP A 164 7.44 7.74 6.43
C TRP A 164 8.65 7.48 7.34
N GLU A 165 9.71 8.30 7.26
CA GLU A 165 10.84 8.25 8.21
C GLU A 165 10.35 8.37 9.65
N GLN A 166 9.56 9.40 9.94
CA GLN A 166 8.98 9.63 11.27
C GLN A 166 8.09 8.47 11.72
N ARG A 167 7.33 7.88 10.80
CA ARG A 167 6.50 6.71 11.09
C ARG A 167 7.33 5.52 11.51
N ILE A 168 8.37 5.20 10.78
CA ILE A 168 9.22 4.05 11.08
C ILE A 168 9.97 4.28 12.40
N GLU A 169 10.54 5.46 12.63
CA GLU A 169 11.16 5.80 13.91
C GLU A 169 10.18 5.62 15.08
N TYR A 170 8.95 6.05 14.92
CA TYR A 170 7.90 5.90 15.92
C TYR A 170 7.56 4.43 16.20
N GLU A 171 7.39 3.61 15.18
CA GLU A 171 7.06 2.18 15.34
C GLU A 171 8.24 1.41 15.96
N LEU A 172 9.48 1.70 15.54
CA LEU A 172 10.67 1.10 16.12
C LEU A 172 10.85 1.48 17.60
N LEU A 173 10.61 2.76 17.94
CA LEU A 173 10.69 3.21 19.34
C LEU A 173 9.65 2.51 20.20
N ASN A 174 8.42 2.36 19.72
CA ASN A 174 7.37 1.64 20.45
C ASN A 174 7.73 0.17 20.68
N GLU A 175 8.31 -0.49 19.67
CA GLU A 175 8.76 -1.87 19.79
C GLU A 175 9.88 -2.00 20.83
N LEU A 176 10.88 -1.12 20.80
CA LEU A 176 11.95 -1.10 21.78
C LEU A 176 11.46 -0.86 23.20
N LEU A 177 10.49 0.04 23.39
CA LEU A 177 9.88 0.30 24.69
C LEU A 177 9.07 -0.90 25.19
N SER A 178 8.37 -1.60 24.30
CA SER A 178 7.65 -2.83 24.64
C SER A 178 8.61 -3.92 25.11
N LEU A 179 9.68 -4.17 24.36
CA LEU A 179 10.71 -5.16 24.73
C LEU A 179 11.39 -4.80 26.05
N ALA A 180 11.65 -3.52 26.31
CA ALA A 180 12.24 -3.06 27.57
C ALA A 180 11.28 -3.26 28.77
N SER A 181 9.97 -3.12 28.56
CA SER A 181 8.97 -3.33 29.62
C SER A 181 8.75 -4.82 29.95
N ASP A 182 8.97 -5.71 29.00
CA ASP A 182 8.83 -7.16 29.15
C ASP A 182 10.09 -7.82 29.72
N ALA A 183 11.21 -7.08 29.81
CA ALA A 183 12.43 -7.58 30.41
C ALA A 183 12.20 -7.82 31.91
N PRO A 184 12.53 -9.02 32.47
CA PRO A 184 12.38 -9.29 33.89
C PRO A 184 13.24 -8.31 34.67
N LEU A 185 12.66 -7.63 35.66
CA LEU A 185 13.37 -6.81 36.62
C LEU A 185 14.45 -7.68 37.28
N SER A 186 15.70 -7.50 36.87
CA SER A 186 16.83 -8.08 37.61
C SER A 186 16.83 -7.46 38.99
N THR A 187 16.33 -8.19 39.99
CA THR A 187 16.48 -7.87 41.40
C THR A 187 17.98 -7.96 41.71
N GLU A 188 18.67 -6.85 41.61
CA GLU A 188 19.95 -6.71 42.29
C GLU A 188 19.68 -6.77 43.78
N THR A 189 19.81 -7.97 44.34
CA THR A 189 19.89 -8.18 45.78
C THR A 189 21.23 -7.62 46.19
N SER A 190 21.24 -6.35 46.61
CA SER A 190 22.35 -5.78 47.37
C SER A 190 22.42 -6.49 48.71
N THR A 191 23.24 -7.53 48.76
CA THR A 191 23.66 -8.12 50.07
C THR A 191 24.70 -7.15 50.61
N SER A 192 24.28 -6.34 51.56
CA SER A 192 25.18 -5.64 52.46
C SER A 192 25.52 -6.58 53.60
N GLU A 193 26.78 -6.99 53.65
CA GLU A 193 27.49 -7.39 54.87
C GLU A 193 28.36 -6.24 55.36
#